data_731f32df24848457a1f0fdf816bacc58
#
_entry.id   731f32df24848457a1f0fdf816bacc58
#
_cell.length_a   1.000
_cell.length_b   1.000
_cell.length_c   1.000
_cell.angle_alpha   90.00
_cell.angle_beta   90.00
_cell.angle_gamma   90.00
#
_symmetry.space_group_name_H-M   'P 1'
#
loop_
_entity.id
_entity.type
_entity.pdbx_description
1 polymer ?
#
loop_
_entity_poly.entity_id
_entity_poly.type
_entity_poly.pdbx_seq_one_letter_code
_entity_poly.pdbx_strand_id
1 'polypeptide(L)'
;AQGAPNLTGSTGTAYAANPFNGEATSFNNLGAQVQWRLSRRITVGGWYGYGFAANRRTSEEARISNWAAFLGLPDFGGKGNLLGFLFGAAPRVLDNDYRPRFTTGRLIGQANPNLRRRLDEDPPFQLEAFYRYRLNDNISITPGVFVLFNPEGNSANSTQVVGVVRTTFSF
;
A
#
# COMPACT_ATOMS: atom_id res chain seq x y z
N ALA A 1 14.74 -3.49 23.68
CA ALA A 1 13.76 -4.21 22.87
C ALA A 1 13.81 -3.67 21.44
N GLN A 2 14.20 -4.47 20.47
CA GLN A 2 14.05 -4.11 19.07
C GLN A 2 12.55 -4.16 18.75
N GLY A 3 12.00 -3.07 18.21
CA GLY A 3 10.61 -3.05 17.78
C GLY A 3 10.35 -4.11 16.70
N ALA A 4 9.11 -4.55 16.56
CA ALA A 4 8.72 -5.47 15.49
C ALA A 4 9.09 -4.88 14.12
N PRO A 5 9.57 -5.69 13.16
CA PRO A 5 9.90 -5.18 11.83
C PRO A 5 8.66 -4.57 11.17
N ASN A 6 8.84 -3.44 10.51
CA ASN A 6 7.81 -2.80 9.71
C ASN A 6 8.35 -2.61 8.29
N LEU A 7 8.06 -3.58 7.40
CA LEU A 7 8.65 -3.66 6.06
C LEU A 7 8.03 -2.65 5.08
N THR A 8 6.81 -2.19 5.35
CA THR A 8 6.03 -1.35 4.42
C THR A 8 5.78 0.07 4.95
N GLY A 9 6.34 0.42 6.09
CA GLY A 9 6.09 1.70 6.76
C GLY A 9 4.64 1.81 7.24
N SER A 10 3.97 2.90 6.89
CA SER A 10 2.57 3.17 7.25
C SER A 10 1.58 2.78 6.16
N THR A 11 2.01 2.03 5.14
CA THR A 11 1.16 1.63 4.01
C THR A 11 1.03 0.12 3.93
N GLY A 12 -0.07 -0.36 3.33
CA GLY A 12 -0.31 -1.78 3.16
C GLY A 12 -0.98 -2.44 4.36
N THR A 13 -1.04 -3.77 4.31
CA THR A 13 -1.66 -4.59 5.35
C THR A 13 -0.72 -4.82 6.54
N ALA A 14 -1.29 -5.11 7.70
CA ALA A 14 -0.50 -5.47 8.88
C ALA A 14 0.34 -6.74 8.63
N TYR A 15 -0.13 -7.63 7.78
CA TYR A 15 0.64 -8.83 7.41
C TYR A 15 1.82 -8.50 6.51
N ALA A 16 1.65 -7.58 5.54
CA ALA A 16 2.77 -7.11 4.71
C ALA A 16 3.81 -6.34 5.53
N ALA A 17 3.38 -5.56 6.51
CA ALA A 17 4.29 -4.85 7.40
C ALA A 17 5.11 -5.80 8.28
N ASN A 18 4.53 -6.92 8.72
CA ASN A 18 5.16 -7.85 9.65
C ASN A 18 4.76 -9.31 9.34
N PRO A 19 5.34 -9.93 8.30
CA PRO A 19 4.90 -11.25 7.83
C PRO A 19 5.21 -12.39 8.80
N PHE A 20 6.22 -12.26 9.67
CA PHE A 20 6.68 -13.30 10.59
C PHE A 20 6.42 -12.98 12.06
N ASN A 21 5.38 -12.19 12.35
CA ASN A 21 4.89 -11.91 13.70
C ASN A 21 5.96 -11.40 14.69
N GLY A 22 6.80 -10.48 14.23
CA GLY A 22 7.85 -9.84 15.05
C GLY A 22 9.19 -10.56 15.05
N GLU A 23 9.33 -11.65 14.30
CA GLU A 23 10.61 -12.33 14.17
C GLU A 23 11.59 -11.53 13.30
N ALA A 24 12.89 -11.74 13.51
CA ALA A 24 13.94 -11.06 12.77
C ALA A 24 13.83 -11.38 11.27
N THR A 25 13.68 -10.34 10.45
CA THR A 25 13.38 -10.44 9.03
C THR A 25 14.47 -9.79 8.20
N SER A 26 14.91 -10.44 7.13
CA SER A 26 15.58 -9.79 6.00
C SER A 26 14.57 -9.51 4.89
N PHE A 27 14.70 -8.34 4.25
CA PHE A 27 13.77 -7.91 3.22
C PHE A 27 14.52 -7.31 2.04
N ASN A 28 14.25 -7.82 0.85
CA ASN A 28 14.71 -7.28 -0.42
C ASN A 28 13.51 -6.85 -1.24
N ASN A 29 13.54 -5.64 -1.77
CA ASN A 29 12.46 -5.08 -2.56
C ASN A 29 12.98 -4.64 -3.92
N LEU A 30 12.27 -5.02 -4.98
CA LEU A 30 12.48 -4.58 -6.35
C LEU A 30 11.26 -3.80 -6.80
N GLY A 31 11.48 -2.69 -7.51
CA GLY A 31 10.39 -1.89 -8.03
C GLY A 31 10.74 -1.28 -9.38
N ALA A 32 9.71 -1.13 -10.20
CA ALA A 32 9.79 -0.40 -11.45
C ALA A 32 8.65 0.62 -11.50
N GLN A 33 8.92 1.78 -12.08
CA GLN A 33 7.91 2.81 -12.31
C GLN A 33 8.07 3.40 -13.71
N VAL A 34 6.96 3.82 -14.27
CA VAL A 34 6.91 4.52 -15.55
C VAL A 34 5.94 5.69 -15.46
N GLN A 35 6.33 6.80 -16.07
CA GLN A 35 5.45 7.94 -16.29
C GLN A 35 5.60 8.38 -17.73
N TRP A 36 4.49 8.52 -18.43
CA TRP A 36 4.47 8.91 -19.82
C TRP A 36 3.51 10.07 -20.06
N ARG A 37 4.02 11.14 -20.63
CA ARG A 37 3.23 12.29 -21.06
C ARG A 37 2.76 12.06 -22.49
N LEU A 38 1.53 11.53 -22.64
CA LEU A 38 0.93 11.23 -23.93
C LEU A 38 0.62 12.50 -24.74
N SER A 39 0.27 13.58 -24.06
CA SER A 39 0.01 14.89 -24.64
C SER A 39 0.25 16.00 -23.61
N ARG A 40 0.03 17.26 -24.01
CA ARG A 40 0.08 18.38 -23.07
C ARG A 40 -0.99 18.30 -21.98
N ARG A 41 -2.07 17.53 -22.23
CA ARG A 41 -3.24 17.40 -21.33
C ARG A 41 -3.41 16.04 -20.72
N ILE A 42 -2.56 15.07 -21.04
CA ILE A 42 -2.70 13.67 -20.55
C ILE A 42 -1.34 13.15 -20.15
N THR A 43 -1.25 12.75 -18.89
CA THR A 43 -0.11 12.02 -18.33
C THR A 43 -0.64 10.73 -17.72
N VAL A 44 -0.03 9.61 -18.04
CA VAL A 44 -0.32 8.30 -17.45
C VAL A 44 0.94 7.73 -16.83
N GLY A 45 0.77 6.84 -15.91
CA GLY A 45 1.90 6.14 -15.33
C GLY A 45 1.48 5.11 -14.31
N GLY A 46 2.47 4.50 -13.70
CA GLY A 46 2.24 3.52 -12.66
C GLY A 46 3.54 2.95 -12.12
N TRP A 47 3.40 2.12 -11.12
CA TRP A 47 4.52 1.37 -10.55
C TRP A 47 4.09 -0.04 -10.17
N TYR A 48 5.07 -0.89 -10.06
CA TYR A 48 4.95 -2.22 -9.49
C TYR A 48 6.13 -2.47 -8.56
N GLY A 49 5.85 -2.93 -7.35
CA GLY A 49 6.84 -3.33 -6.37
C GLY A 49 6.65 -4.79 -5.98
N TYR A 50 7.77 -5.50 -5.83
CA TYR A 50 7.79 -6.88 -5.42
C TYR A 50 8.87 -7.11 -4.37
N GLY A 51 8.49 -7.64 -3.22
CA GLY A 51 9.36 -7.85 -2.08
C GLY A 51 9.48 -9.31 -1.68
N PHE A 52 10.70 -9.69 -1.30
CA PHE A 52 11.04 -11.00 -0.74
C PHE A 52 11.45 -10.81 0.71
N ALA A 53 10.67 -11.35 1.62
CA ALA A 53 10.98 -11.38 3.04
C ALA A 53 11.42 -12.79 3.44
N ALA A 54 12.48 -12.90 4.21
CA ALA A 54 12.94 -14.16 4.78
C ALA A 54 13.12 -14.04 6.29
N ASN A 55 12.61 -15.02 7.01
CA ASN A 55 12.80 -15.14 8.44
C ASN A 55 14.26 -15.52 8.72
N ARG A 56 14.98 -14.73 9.51
CA ARG A 56 16.41 -14.95 9.79
C ARG A 56 16.68 -16.09 10.78
N ARG A 57 15.66 -16.61 11.44
CA ARG A 57 15.78 -17.71 12.41
C ARG A 57 15.33 -19.06 11.86
N THR A 58 14.54 -19.03 10.81
CA THR A 58 13.96 -20.22 10.18
C THR A 58 14.12 -20.08 8.66
N SER A 59 13.64 -21.05 7.90
CA SER A 59 13.66 -21.01 6.44
C SER A 59 12.37 -20.49 5.82
N GLU A 60 11.49 -19.88 6.61
CA GLU A 60 10.19 -19.40 6.13
C GLU A 60 10.37 -18.11 5.30
N GLU A 61 9.62 -18.04 4.22
CA GLU A 61 9.64 -16.93 3.27
C GLU A 61 8.25 -16.31 3.10
N ALA A 62 8.21 -15.04 2.74
CA ALA A 62 7.00 -14.36 2.35
C ALA A 62 7.24 -13.47 1.13
N ARG A 63 6.23 -13.36 0.29
CA ARG A 63 6.22 -12.54 -0.93
C ARG A 63 5.20 -11.42 -0.78
N ILE A 64 5.64 -10.19 -1.02
CA ILE A 64 4.85 -8.99 -0.85
C ILE A 64 4.81 -8.25 -2.18
N SER A 65 3.66 -7.75 -2.60
CA SER A 65 3.58 -6.90 -3.79
C SER A 65 2.71 -5.67 -3.56
N ASN A 66 2.98 -4.66 -4.36
CA ASN A 66 2.14 -3.48 -4.50
C ASN A 66 2.18 -2.98 -5.93
N TRP A 67 1.14 -2.29 -6.37
CA TRP A 67 1.11 -1.64 -7.66
C TRP A 67 0.10 -0.52 -7.68
N ALA A 68 0.30 0.44 -8.55
CA ALA A 68 -0.73 1.40 -8.91
C ALA A 68 -0.54 1.92 -10.33
N ALA A 69 -1.66 2.36 -10.91
CA ALA A 69 -1.71 3.13 -12.14
C ALA A 69 -2.34 4.49 -11.86
N PHE A 70 -1.91 5.51 -12.56
CA PHE A 70 -2.46 6.84 -12.43
C PHE A 70 -2.70 7.53 -13.77
N LEU A 71 -3.69 8.42 -13.78
CA LEU A 71 -4.03 9.32 -14.86
C LEU A 71 -4.00 10.76 -14.31
N GLY A 72 -3.25 11.63 -14.95
CA GLY A 72 -3.25 13.05 -14.68
C GLY A 72 -3.71 13.84 -15.90
N LEU A 73 -4.62 14.81 -15.69
CA LEU A 73 -5.15 15.69 -16.71
C LEU A 73 -4.74 17.16 -16.37
N PRO A 74 -3.53 17.60 -16.78
CA PRO A 74 -3.10 18.97 -16.59
C PRO A 74 -4.00 19.97 -17.33
N ASP A 75 -4.15 21.15 -16.76
CA ASP A 75 -4.98 22.25 -17.26
C ASP A 75 -6.46 21.90 -17.46
N PHE A 76 -6.96 20.87 -16.74
CA PHE A 76 -8.37 20.51 -16.78
C PHE A 76 -9.23 21.59 -16.10
N GLY A 77 -10.18 22.17 -16.84
CA GLY A 77 -11.02 23.25 -16.34
C GLY A 77 -10.35 24.62 -16.18
N GLY A 78 -9.04 24.73 -16.48
CA GLY A 78 -8.30 26.01 -16.40
C GLY A 78 -6.81 25.81 -16.32
N LYS A 79 -6.04 26.81 -16.79
CA LYS A 79 -4.58 26.78 -16.79
C LYS A 79 -4.01 26.64 -15.37
N GLY A 80 -3.15 25.65 -15.17
CA GLY A 80 -2.50 25.36 -13.88
C GLY A 80 -3.31 24.43 -12.97
N ASN A 81 -4.54 24.07 -13.31
CA ASN A 81 -5.33 23.06 -12.60
C ASN A 81 -4.82 21.65 -12.95
N LEU A 82 -5.19 20.68 -12.12
CA LEU A 82 -4.88 19.27 -12.36
C LEU A 82 -6.02 18.39 -11.81
N LEU A 83 -6.61 17.59 -12.68
CA LEU A 83 -7.45 16.47 -12.25
C LEU A 83 -6.61 15.19 -12.27
N GLY A 84 -6.64 14.45 -11.17
CA GLY A 84 -5.86 13.23 -11.01
C GLY A 84 -6.70 12.06 -10.53
N PHE A 85 -6.36 10.87 -11.02
CA PHE A 85 -6.91 9.59 -10.60
C PHE A 85 -5.78 8.62 -10.33
N LEU A 86 -5.93 7.80 -9.29
CA LEU A 86 -5.03 6.70 -8.97
C LEU A 86 -5.87 5.48 -8.62
N PHE A 87 -5.47 4.33 -9.15
CA PHE A 87 -6.03 3.03 -8.77
C PHE A 87 -4.90 2.02 -8.59
N GLY A 88 -4.96 1.21 -7.53
CA GLY A 88 -3.92 0.24 -7.25
C GLY A 88 -4.24 -0.69 -6.11
N ALA A 89 -3.27 -1.52 -5.76
CA ALA A 89 -3.28 -2.36 -4.58
C ALA A 89 -2.13 -1.96 -3.65
N ALA A 90 -2.46 -1.67 -2.41
CA ALA A 90 -1.50 -1.40 -1.35
C ALA A 90 -0.61 -2.64 -1.11
N PRO A 91 0.57 -2.49 -0.46
CA PRO A 91 1.42 -3.63 -0.12
C PRO A 91 0.64 -4.72 0.61
N ARG A 92 0.69 -5.93 0.06
CA ARG A 92 0.00 -7.10 0.59
C ARG A 92 0.86 -8.35 0.47
N VAL A 93 0.59 -9.34 1.31
CA VAL A 93 1.24 -10.65 1.26
C VAL A 93 0.56 -11.51 0.20
N LEU A 94 1.31 -11.90 -0.83
CA LEU A 94 0.85 -12.81 -1.88
C LEU A 94 0.99 -14.27 -1.48
N ASP A 95 2.08 -14.58 -0.75
CA ASP A 95 2.41 -15.91 -0.28
C ASP A 95 3.24 -15.80 1.00
N ASN A 96 3.03 -16.73 1.92
CA ASN A 96 3.75 -16.77 3.18
C ASN A 96 3.69 -18.20 3.73
N ASP A 97 4.83 -18.83 3.89
CA ASP A 97 4.92 -20.19 4.45
C ASP A 97 5.07 -20.19 5.98
N TYR A 98 5.16 -18.99 6.60
CA TYR A 98 5.17 -18.84 8.05
C TYR A 98 3.92 -19.44 8.70
N ARG A 99 4.16 -20.28 9.67
CA ARG A 99 3.13 -20.91 10.49
C ARG A 99 3.24 -20.41 11.91
N PRO A 100 2.25 -19.61 12.38
CA PRO A 100 2.23 -19.19 13.78
C PRO A 100 2.37 -20.39 14.71
N ARG A 101 3.18 -20.23 15.76
CA ARG A 101 3.53 -21.31 16.69
C ARG A 101 2.95 -21.05 18.06
N PHE A 102 2.80 -22.11 18.85
CA PHE A 102 2.48 -21.96 20.26
C PHE A 102 3.64 -21.27 21.01
N THR A 103 3.33 -20.24 21.77
CA THR A 103 4.30 -19.49 22.59
C THR A 103 4.26 -19.89 24.04
N THR A 104 3.22 -20.62 24.47
CA THR A 104 3.02 -21.06 25.86
C THR A 104 2.48 -22.49 25.91
N GLY A 105 2.78 -23.19 26.99
CA GLY A 105 2.27 -24.53 27.21
C GLY A 105 3.15 -25.65 26.65
N ARG A 106 2.63 -26.88 26.69
CA ARG A 106 3.37 -28.10 26.28
C ARG A 106 3.78 -28.14 24.81
N LEU A 107 3.10 -27.37 23.96
CA LEU A 107 3.30 -27.35 22.50
C LEU A 107 4.19 -26.20 22.02
N ILE A 108 4.97 -25.57 22.90
CA ILE A 108 5.85 -24.44 22.54
C ILE A 108 6.70 -24.80 21.30
N GLY A 109 6.71 -23.90 20.31
CA GLY A 109 7.47 -24.05 19.06
C GLY A 109 6.81 -24.92 17.98
N GLN A 110 5.71 -25.62 18.29
CA GLN A 110 4.94 -26.35 17.29
C GLN A 110 3.96 -25.40 16.56
N ALA A 111 3.64 -25.74 15.30
CA ALA A 111 2.64 -24.99 14.54
C ALA A 111 1.28 -25.04 15.25
N ASN A 112 0.63 -23.88 15.38
CA ASN A 112 -0.68 -23.76 15.97
C ASN A 112 -1.75 -23.76 14.87
N PRO A 113 -2.52 -24.86 14.68
CA PRO A 113 -3.51 -24.96 13.62
C PRO A 113 -4.70 -24.01 13.81
N ASN A 114 -4.89 -23.46 15.01
CA ASN A 114 -5.97 -22.53 15.32
C ASN A 114 -5.62 -21.07 14.95
N LEU A 115 -4.36 -20.79 14.59
CA LEU A 115 -3.93 -19.46 14.14
C LEU A 115 -3.86 -19.43 12.63
N ARG A 116 -4.49 -18.41 12.03
CA ARG A 116 -4.44 -18.19 10.58
C ARG A 116 -3.01 -17.89 10.12
N ARG A 117 -2.67 -18.33 8.92
CA ARG A 117 -1.48 -17.87 8.20
C ARG A 117 -1.58 -16.37 8.01
N ARG A 118 -0.44 -15.70 8.06
CA ARG A 118 -0.36 -14.24 7.78
C ARG A 118 -0.33 -14.01 6.26
N LEU A 119 -1.47 -14.25 5.64
CA LEU A 119 -1.71 -14.15 4.21
C LEU A 119 -2.92 -13.24 3.97
N ASP A 120 -2.80 -12.34 3.03
CA ASP A 120 -3.91 -11.47 2.62
C ASP A 120 -4.74 -12.20 1.56
N GLU A 121 -5.93 -12.65 1.95
CA GLU A 121 -6.84 -13.43 1.09
C GLU A 121 -7.37 -12.59 -0.06
N ASP A 122 -7.67 -11.31 0.21
CA ASP A 122 -8.22 -10.36 -0.75
C ASP A 122 -7.25 -9.19 -1.02
N PRO A 123 -7.19 -8.66 -2.24
CA PRO A 123 -6.37 -7.49 -2.52
C PRO A 123 -6.97 -6.22 -1.89
N PRO A 124 -6.18 -5.45 -1.09
CA PRO A 124 -6.59 -4.15 -0.55
C PRO A 124 -6.49 -3.08 -1.65
N PHE A 125 -7.51 -2.99 -2.50
CA PHE A 125 -7.53 -2.00 -3.57
C PHE A 125 -7.80 -0.60 -3.02
N GLN A 126 -7.19 0.38 -3.67
CA GLN A 126 -7.40 1.79 -3.39
C GLN A 126 -7.74 2.54 -4.68
N LEU A 127 -8.68 3.46 -4.57
CA LEU A 127 -9.04 4.42 -5.60
C LEU A 127 -8.92 5.82 -5.03
N GLU A 128 -8.19 6.69 -5.69
CA GLU A 128 -8.09 8.10 -5.34
C GLU A 128 -8.48 8.96 -6.53
N ALA A 129 -9.24 10.02 -6.26
CA ALA A 129 -9.52 11.08 -7.21
C ALA A 129 -9.31 12.43 -6.52
N PHE A 130 -8.61 13.36 -7.18
CA PHE A 130 -8.41 14.70 -6.65
C PHE A 130 -8.44 15.75 -7.77
N TYR A 131 -8.80 16.96 -7.39
CA TYR A 131 -8.78 18.09 -8.28
C TYR A 131 -8.02 19.25 -7.64
N ARG A 132 -6.82 19.56 -8.15
CA ARG A 132 -6.07 20.73 -7.73
C ARG A 132 -6.56 21.95 -8.51
N TYR A 133 -7.22 22.85 -7.80
CA TYR A 133 -7.64 24.15 -8.32
C TYR A 133 -6.60 25.21 -7.94
N ARG A 134 -6.02 25.86 -8.94
CA ARG A 134 -5.05 26.92 -8.76
C ARG A 134 -5.78 28.25 -8.66
N LEU A 135 -5.78 28.85 -7.49
CA LEU A 135 -6.39 30.18 -7.25
C LEU A 135 -5.53 31.29 -7.86
N ASN A 136 -4.21 31.21 -7.64
CA ASN A 136 -3.20 32.11 -8.18
C ASN A 136 -1.83 31.42 -8.20
N ASP A 137 -0.74 32.16 -8.47
CA ASP A 137 0.61 31.59 -8.57
C ASP A 137 1.13 31.00 -7.24
N ASN A 138 0.57 31.46 -6.12
CA ASN A 138 1.03 31.12 -4.79
C ASN A 138 0.05 30.21 -4.01
N ILE A 139 -1.20 30.09 -4.45
CA ILE A 139 -2.23 29.36 -3.68
C ILE A 139 -2.97 28.37 -4.57
N SER A 140 -3.09 27.14 -4.07
CA SER A 140 -3.99 26.15 -4.65
C SER A 140 -4.79 25.41 -3.59
N ILE A 141 -6.00 24.97 -3.94
CA ILE A 141 -6.87 24.11 -3.13
C ILE A 141 -7.05 22.80 -3.86
N THR A 142 -6.93 21.70 -3.12
CA THR A 142 -7.01 20.35 -3.68
C THR A 142 -7.99 19.52 -2.87
N PRO A 143 -9.30 19.52 -3.19
CA PRO A 143 -10.21 18.51 -2.73
C PRO A 143 -9.88 17.16 -3.34
N GLY A 144 -10.09 16.10 -2.60
CA GLY A 144 -9.88 14.72 -3.04
C GLY A 144 -10.73 13.74 -2.25
N VAL A 145 -10.93 12.58 -2.83
CA VAL A 145 -11.57 11.43 -2.20
C VAL A 145 -10.68 10.22 -2.36
N PHE A 146 -10.57 9.43 -1.31
CA PHE A 146 -9.85 8.18 -1.26
C PHE A 146 -10.80 7.07 -0.81
N VAL A 147 -10.83 5.97 -1.55
CA VAL A 147 -11.65 4.80 -1.25
C VAL A 147 -10.73 3.60 -1.09
N LEU A 148 -10.85 2.90 0.04
CA LEU A 148 -10.11 1.68 0.33
C LEU A 148 -11.08 0.50 0.36
N PHE A 149 -10.90 -0.43 -0.55
CA PHE A 149 -11.63 -1.68 -0.64
C PHE A 149 -10.84 -2.79 0.05
N ASN A 150 -11.52 -3.72 0.70
CA ASN A 150 -10.93 -4.85 1.41
C ASN A 150 -9.79 -4.43 2.35
N PRO A 151 -10.02 -3.50 3.31
CA PRO A 151 -8.99 -3.09 4.26
C PRO A 151 -8.35 -4.30 4.94
N GLU A 152 -7.04 -4.23 5.19
CA GLU A 152 -6.25 -5.33 5.75
C GLU A 152 -6.31 -6.64 4.94
N GLY A 153 -6.57 -6.57 3.63
CA GLY A 153 -6.61 -7.74 2.77
C GLY A 153 -7.76 -8.72 3.08
N ASN A 154 -8.90 -8.18 3.54
CA ASN A 154 -10.05 -8.98 3.95
C ASN A 154 -11.35 -8.34 3.46
N SER A 155 -12.09 -9.05 2.59
CA SER A 155 -13.36 -8.61 2.03
C SER A 155 -14.51 -8.52 3.05
N ALA A 156 -14.36 -9.13 4.22
CA ALA A 156 -15.32 -8.95 5.32
C ALA A 156 -15.22 -7.56 5.99
N ASN A 157 -14.13 -6.84 5.79
CA ASN A 157 -13.97 -5.48 6.30
C ASN A 157 -14.71 -4.48 5.41
N SER A 158 -15.42 -3.55 6.04
CA SER A 158 -16.17 -2.52 5.33
C SER A 158 -15.26 -1.61 4.50
N THR A 159 -15.67 -1.29 3.28
CA THR A 159 -15.04 -0.28 2.44
C THR A 159 -14.96 1.06 3.19
N GLN A 160 -13.79 1.69 3.15
CA GLN A 160 -13.55 2.99 3.80
C GLN A 160 -13.51 4.09 2.74
N VAL A 161 -14.16 5.21 3.03
CA VAL A 161 -14.17 6.40 2.19
C VAL A 161 -13.69 7.60 3.00
N VAL A 162 -12.66 8.29 2.50
CA VAL A 162 -12.06 9.45 3.16
C VAL A 162 -12.08 10.64 2.20
N GLY A 163 -12.68 11.74 2.63
CA GLY A 163 -12.60 13.03 1.95
C GLY A 163 -11.45 13.86 2.52
N VAL A 164 -10.70 14.54 1.66
CA VAL A 164 -9.55 15.38 2.02
C VAL A 164 -9.64 16.71 1.30
N VAL A 165 -9.30 17.78 1.97
CA VAL A 165 -9.06 19.09 1.35
C VAL A 165 -7.68 19.58 1.79
N ARG A 166 -6.82 19.87 0.82
CA ARG A 166 -5.48 20.44 1.05
C ARG A 166 -5.42 21.86 0.48
N THR A 167 -4.91 22.80 1.26
CA THR A 167 -4.48 24.11 0.77
C THR A 167 -2.96 24.16 0.71
N THR A 168 -2.40 24.61 -0.41
CA THR A 168 -0.95 24.75 -0.58
C THR A 168 -0.62 26.23 -0.81
N PHE A 169 0.34 26.73 -0.04
CA PHE A 169 0.93 28.05 -0.18
C PHE A 169 2.39 27.91 -0.66
N SER A 170 2.77 28.67 -1.68
CA SER A 170 4.14 28.72 -2.22
C SER A 170 4.66 30.16 -2.12
N PHE A 171 5.85 30.36 -1.56
CA PHE A 171 6.46 31.68 -1.31
C PHE A 171 7.73 31.85 -2.13
#